data_0688a4b6cd10892ca197aee401c17ed7
#
_entry.id   0688a4b6cd10892ca197aee401c17ed7
#
_cell.length_a   1.000
_cell.length_b   1.000
_cell.length_c   1.000
_cell.angle_alpha   90.00
_cell.angle_beta   90.00
_cell.angle_gamma   90.00
#
_symmetry.space_group_name_H-M   'P 1'
#
loop_
_entity.id
_entity.type
_entity.pdbx_description
1 polymer ?
#
loop_
_entity_poly.entity_id
_entity_poly.type
_entity_poly.pdbx_seq_one_letter_code
_entity_poly.pdbx_strand_id
1 'polypeptide(L)'
;MAISPADPNRAAQAAEHINDADASWFGHPRQLARLFTTEMWERFGFYGMRALLVLYLTDHFLFSDTSASGTYGAYMSLVYLTPFIGGFIADRYLGSKRSVKFGAIIMAIGYFTLRFGGEAAKPYALVDGQRYEVQVAKQGDVRQQYLIDGDTRLAIRGHEDGSVDLLNDAGAVERKVEKGAFVAGGERSPFFTMLMLIALSAIVVGNGFFKPNISTIVGELYAVGDRRRDAGFTIFYMGINLGSLFSQILCPWLATSVGWWAGFLLAAIGMLCSWALIQFDGGKLGGYGERPEGANPRKDLLIYALSIAAVPVMWFLFVNVMDAAQAQAGTGIIGYLMALPILG
;
A
#
# COMPACT_ATOMS: atom_id res chain seq x y z
N MET A 1 11.59 -27.27 -11.17
CA MET A 1 12.62 -26.36 -11.70
C MET A 1 13.71 -26.27 -10.67
N ALA A 2 14.87 -26.83 -10.92
CA ALA A 2 15.94 -26.99 -9.94
C ALA A 2 16.54 -25.62 -9.64
N ILE A 3 16.52 -25.22 -8.37
CA ILE A 3 17.28 -24.09 -7.84
C ILE A 3 18.74 -24.39 -8.08
N SER A 4 19.42 -23.56 -8.88
CA SER A 4 20.87 -23.65 -9.08
C SER A 4 21.55 -23.63 -7.72
N PRO A 5 22.42 -24.59 -7.39
CA PRO A 5 23.12 -24.55 -6.12
C PRO A 5 23.92 -23.27 -6.04
N ALA A 6 23.77 -22.54 -4.93
CA ALA A 6 24.57 -21.36 -4.63
C ALA A 6 26.06 -21.73 -4.80
N ASP A 7 26.81 -20.90 -5.52
CA ASP A 7 28.24 -21.10 -5.75
C ASP A 7 28.94 -21.37 -4.42
N PRO A 8 29.60 -22.56 -4.26
CA PRO A 8 30.28 -22.90 -3.03
C PRO A 8 31.40 -21.90 -2.65
N ASN A 9 31.97 -21.17 -3.62
CA ASN A 9 32.93 -20.12 -3.36
C ASN A 9 32.32 -18.88 -2.74
N ARG A 10 31.07 -18.53 -3.06
CA ARG A 10 30.33 -17.48 -2.36
C ARG A 10 30.00 -17.86 -0.92
N ALA A 11 29.61 -19.10 -0.70
CA ALA A 11 29.37 -19.62 0.65
C ALA A 11 30.66 -19.64 1.49
N ALA A 12 31.82 -19.97 0.89
CA ALA A 12 33.12 -19.93 1.54
C ALA A 12 33.59 -18.49 1.82
N GLN A 13 33.42 -17.55 0.89
CA GLN A 13 33.75 -16.15 1.08
C GLN A 13 32.81 -15.49 2.14
N ALA A 14 31.53 -15.84 2.15
CA ALA A 14 30.60 -15.42 3.20
C ALA A 14 30.98 -15.98 4.57
N ALA A 15 31.45 -17.24 4.64
CA ALA A 15 31.92 -17.86 5.88
C ALA A 15 33.21 -17.24 6.41
N GLU A 16 34.11 -16.79 5.54
CA GLU A 16 35.37 -16.14 5.91
C GLU A 16 35.14 -14.74 6.52
N HIS A 17 34.11 -14.03 6.10
CA HIS A 17 33.69 -12.74 6.70
C HIS A 17 32.91 -12.87 8.01
N ILE A 18 32.41 -14.05 8.37
CA ILE A 18 31.61 -14.31 9.58
C ILE A 18 32.52 -14.54 10.81
N ASN A 19 33.81 -14.75 10.65
CA ASN A 19 34.76 -15.03 11.74
C ASN A 19 35.25 -13.79 12.52
N ASP A 20 34.78 -12.57 12.19
CA ASP A 20 35.04 -11.37 12.99
C ASP A 20 34.13 -11.35 14.22
N ALA A 21 34.61 -11.85 15.34
CA ALA A 21 33.90 -11.84 16.63
C ALA A 21 33.49 -10.41 17.06
N ASP A 22 34.21 -9.37 16.61
CA ASP A 22 33.89 -7.97 16.85
C ASP A 22 32.80 -7.39 15.92
N ALA A 23 32.31 -8.16 14.96
CA ALA A 23 31.35 -7.72 13.95
C ALA A 23 29.92 -8.21 14.20
N SER A 24 29.57 -8.72 15.39
CA SER A 24 28.24 -9.28 15.67
C SER A 24 27.26 -8.28 16.28
N TRP A 25 25.99 -8.40 15.89
CA TRP A 25 24.83 -7.72 16.46
C TRP A 25 23.90 -8.77 17.08
N PHE A 26 23.86 -8.84 18.40
CA PHE A 26 23.16 -9.92 19.13
C PHE A 26 23.56 -11.34 18.71
N GLY A 27 24.83 -11.57 18.42
CA GLY A 27 25.34 -12.86 17.93
C GLY A 27 25.07 -13.14 16.45
N HIS A 28 24.54 -12.18 15.71
CA HIS A 28 24.24 -12.25 14.27
C HIS A 28 25.12 -11.29 13.47
N PRO A 29 25.27 -11.48 12.14
CA PRO A 29 26.00 -10.55 11.28
C PRO A 29 25.47 -9.13 11.41
N ARG A 30 26.36 -8.11 11.48
CA ARG A 30 25.96 -6.68 11.62
C ARG A 30 25.04 -6.19 10.50
N GLN A 31 25.14 -6.78 9.33
CA GLN A 31 24.26 -6.51 8.19
C GLN A 31 22.78 -6.72 8.53
N LEU A 32 22.47 -7.66 9.43
CA LEU A 32 21.11 -7.91 9.89
C LEU A 32 20.50 -6.66 10.55
N ALA A 33 21.26 -5.90 11.34
CA ALA A 33 20.75 -4.66 11.95
C ALA A 33 20.30 -3.64 10.90
N ARG A 34 21.05 -3.54 9.80
CA ARG A 34 20.69 -2.64 8.71
C ARG A 34 19.46 -3.13 7.95
N LEU A 35 19.39 -4.43 7.66
CA LEU A 35 18.22 -5.01 6.99
C LEU A 35 16.97 -4.94 7.86
N PHE A 36 17.11 -5.20 9.18
CA PHE A 36 16.05 -5.02 10.18
C PHE A 36 15.49 -3.59 10.17
N THR A 37 16.37 -2.56 10.26
CA THR A 37 15.93 -1.16 10.26
C THR A 37 15.37 -0.73 8.90
N THR A 38 15.90 -1.22 7.81
CA THR A 38 15.39 -0.96 6.46
C THR A 38 13.97 -1.52 6.30
N GLU A 39 13.75 -2.78 6.69
CA GLU A 39 12.43 -3.41 6.67
C GLU A 39 11.46 -2.72 7.62
N MET A 40 11.89 -2.39 8.84
CA MET A 40 11.07 -1.68 9.82
C MET A 40 10.50 -0.37 9.25
N TRP A 41 11.33 0.44 8.60
CA TRP A 41 10.90 1.70 7.99
C TRP A 41 10.04 1.49 6.74
N GLU A 42 10.31 0.47 5.94
CA GLU A 42 9.44 0.13 4.82
C GLU A 42 8.06 -0.32 5.31
N ARG A 43 8.04 -1.21 6.31
CA ARG A 43 6.78 -1.65 6.95
C ARG A 43 6.03 -0.51 7.61
N PHE A 44 6.75 0.44 8.21
CA PHE A 44 6.15 1.68 8.69
C PHE A 44 5.38 2.41 7.58
N GLY A 45 5.99 2.62 6.43
CA GLY A 45 5.33 3.25 5.27
C GLY A 45 4.12 2.44 4.79
N PHE A 46 4.30 1.14 4.60
CA PHE A 46 3.28 0.25 4.08
C PHE A 46 2.04 0.16 4.98
N TYR A 47 2.22 -0.15 6.26
CA TYR A 47 1.10 -0.30 7.20
C TYR A 47 0.48 1.04 7.58
N GLY A 48 1.26 2.12 7.60
CA GLY A 48 0.75 3.48 7.79
C GLY A 48 -0.21 3.90 6.68
N MET A 49 0.20 3.74 5.42
CA MET A 49 -0.67 3.98 4.27
C MET A 49 -1.90 3.06 4.29
N ARG A 50 -1.70 1.76 4.56
CA ARG A 50 -2.78 0.78 4.61
C ARG A 50 -3.85 1.13 5.65
N ALA A 51 -3.45 1.61 6.83
CA ALA A 51 -4.37 2.04 7.88
C ALA A 51 -5.25 3.23 7.46
N LEU A 52 -4.74 4.08 6.56
CA LEU A 52 -5.46 5.25 6.07
C LEU A 52 -6.33 4.95 4.84
N LEU A 53 -5.95 3.98 4.01
CA LEU A 53 -6.46 3.84 2.65
C LEU A 53 -7.98 3.70 2.57
N VAL A 54 -8.58 2.81 3.34
CA VAL A 54 -10.04 2.59 3.27
C VAL A 54 -10.79 3.83 3.73
N LEU A 55 -10.39 4.44 4.85
CA LEU A 55 -10.99 5.66 5.36
C LEU A 55 -10.81 6.83 4.39
N TYR A 56 -9.67 6.90 3.72
CA TYR A 56 -9.41 7.91 2.70
C TYR A 56 -10.32 7.75 1.47
N LEU A 57 -10.59 6.51 1.06
CA LEU A 57 -11.52 6.21 -0.02
C LEU A 57 -12.96 6.58 0.35
N THR A 58 -13.41 6.27 1.58
CA THR A 58 -14.77 6.52 2.03
C THR A 58 -15.02 7.96 2.49
N ASP A 59 -14.09 8.55 3.25
CA ASP A 59 -14.32 9.87 3.86
C ASP A 59 -13.87 11.03 2.98
N HIS A 60 -12.77 10.86 2.20
CA HIS A 60 -12.24 11.92 1.37
C HIS A 60 -12.77 11.86 -0.07
N PHE A 61 -12.78 10.65 -0.66
CA PHE A 61 -13.27 10.45 -2.03
C PHE A 61 -14.73 10.02 -2.11
N LEU A 62 -15.39 9.76 -0.99
CA LEU A 62 -16.79 9.33 -0.91
C LEU A 62 -17.10 8.12 -1.82
N PHE A 63 -16.20 7.15 -1.84
CA PHE A 63 -16.48 5.86 -2.46
C PHE A 63 -17.53 5.13 -1.61
N SER A 64 -18.41 4.36 -2.25
CA SER A 64 -19.24 3.40 -1.52
C SER A 64 -18.36 2.34 -0.84
N ASP A 65 -18.85 1.71 0.23
CA ASP A 65 -18.14 0.66 0.95
C ASP A 65 -17.72 -0.49 0.02
N THR A 66 -18.59 -0.85 -0.93
CA THR A 66 -18.31 -1.87 -1.95
C THR A 66 -17.15 -1.46 -2.85
N SER A 67 -17.14 -0.20 -3.36
CA SER A 67 -16.06 0.29 -4.22
C SER A 67 -14.75 0.46 -3.45
N ALA A 68 -14.81 0.94 -2.21
CA ALA A 68 -13.63 1.09 -1.35
C ALA A 68 -13.02 -0.27 -1.02
N SER A 69 -13.84 -1.25 -0.62
CA SER A 69 -13.40 -2.62 -0.34
C SER A 69 -12.87 -3.32 -1.58
N GLY A 70 -13.51 -3.13 -2.75
CA GLY A 70 -13.04 -3.64 -4.04
C GLY A 70 -11.68 -3.07 -4.44
N THR A 71 -11.50 -1.75 -4.29
CA THR A 71 -10.21 -1.07 -4.55
C THR A 71 -9.12 -1.58 -3.62
N TYR A 72 -9.43 -1.71 -2.32
CA TYR A 72 -8.49 -2.24 -1.34
C TYR A 72 -8.12 -3.70 -1.63
N GLY A 73 -9.11 -4.55 -1.95
CA GLY A 73 -8.89 -5.95 -2.33
C GLY A 73 -8.02 -6.10 -3.57
N ALA A 74 -8.27 -5.28 -4.61
CA ALA A 74 -7.43 -5.22 -5.80
C ALA A 74 -5.98 -4.82 -5.48
N TYR A 75 -5.80 -3.77 -4.67
CA TYR A 75 -4.50 -3.35 -4.19
C TYR A 75 -3.75 -4.49 -3.51
N MET A 76 -4.38 -5.17 -2.55
CA MET A 76 -3.76 -6.26 -1.80
C MET A 76 -3.41 -7.44 -2.71
N SER A 77 -4.29 -7.82 -3.63
CA SER A 77 -4.03 -8.92 -4.58
C SER A 77 -2.80 -8.63 -5.45
N LEU A 78 -2.68 -7.43 -5.98
CA LEU A 78 -1.54 -7.03 -6.80
C LEU A 78 -0.24 -6.93 -5.98
N VAL A 79 -0.31 -6.45 -4.72
CA VAL A 79 0.83 -6.40 -3.79
C VAL A 79 1.39 -7.79 -3.50
N TYR A 80 0.54 -8.84 -3.45
CA TYR A 80 1.00 -10.22 -3.27
C TYR A 80 1.43 -10.89 -4.57
N LEU A 81 0.94 -10.46 -5.72
CA LEU A 81 1.29 -11.04 -7.02
C LEU A 81 2.62 -10.51 -7.56
N THR A 82 2.87 -9.22 -7.46
CA THR A 82 4.06 -8.56 -8.06
C THR A 82 5.40 -9.04 -7.52
N PRO A 83 5.55 -9.53 -6.25
CA PRO A 83 6.79 -10.09 -5.76
C PRO A 83 7.36 -11.26 -6.58
N PHE A 84 6.52 -12.07 -7.21
CA PHE A 84 6.98 -13.14 -8.09
C PHE A 84 7.75 -12.60 -9.30
N ILE A 85 7.27 -11.51 -9.88
CA ILE A 85 7.91 -10.85 -11.03
C ILE A 85 9.18 -10.14 -10.60
N GLY A 86 9.11 -9.37 -9.51
CA GLY A 86 10.25 -8.60 -9.02
C GLY A 86 11.39 -9.50 -8.51
N GLY A 87 11.08 -10.60 -7.84
CA GLY A 87 12.06 -11.62 -7.43
C GLY A 87 12.74 -12.25 -8.66
N PHE A 88 11.97 -12.70 -9.65
CA PHE A 88 12.53 -13.27 -10.88
C PHE A 88 13.46 -12.28 -11.61
N ILE A 89 13.10 -10.99 -11.69
CA ILE A 89 13.94 -9.97 -12.33
C ILE A 89 15.23 -9.75 -11.53
N ALA A 90 15.15 -9.74 -10.21
CA ALA A 90 16.31 -9.59 -9.35
C ALA A 90 17.28 -10.76 -9.50
N ASP A 91 16.77 -11.99 -9.41
CA ASP A 91 17.59 -13.20 -9.48
C ASP A 91 18.31 -13.35 -10.82
N ARG A 92 17.72 -12.84 -11.91
CA ARG A 92 18.26 -13.03 -13.25
C ARG A 92 19.07 -11.86 -13.80
N TYR A 93 18.82 -10.63 -13.31
CA TYR A 93 19.35 -9.42 -13.95
C TYR A 93 19.95 -8.41 -12.99
N LEU A 94 19.19 -7.94 -11.99
CA LEU A 94 19.56 -6.76 -11.21
C LEU A 94 20.37 -7.08 -9.96
N GLY A 95 20.11 -8.25 -9.35
CA GLY A 95 20.49 -8.54 -7.98
C GLY A 95 19.53 -7.95 -6.96
N SER A 96 19.48 -8.56 -5.78
CA SER A 96 18.52 -8.19 -4.73
C SER A 96 18.72 -6.76 -4.22
N LYS A 97 19.97 -6.30 -4.03
CA LYS A 97 20.29 -4.96 -3.52
C LYS A 97 19.80 -3.83 -4.42
N ARG A 98 19.97 -3.96 -5.74
CA ARG A 98 19.49 -2.94 -6.71
C ARG A 98 17.98 -2.96 -6.82
N SER A 99 17.38 -4.14 -6.79
CA SER A 99 15.93 -4.31 -6.80
C SER A 99 15.29 -3.68 -5.58
N VAL A 100 15.84 -3.87 -4.36
CA VAL A 100 15.38 -3.20 -3.14
C VAL A 100 15.48 -1.69 -3.26
N LYS A 101 16.62 -1.14 -3.75
CA LYS A 101 16.80 0.31 -3.94
C LYS A 101 15.77 0.89 -4.91
N PHE A 102 15.58 0.24 -6.04
CA PHE A 102 14.60 0.65 -7.05
C PHE A 102 13.17 0.58 -6.50
N GLY A 103 12.80 -0.54 -5.88
CA GLY A 103 11.50 -0.72 -5.26
C GLY A 103 11.21 0.35 -4.21
N ALA A 104 12.18 0.62 -3.33
CA ALA A 104 12.06 1.61 -2.27
C ALA A 104 11.76 3.03 -2.80
N ILE A 105 12.47 3.49 -3.84
CA ILE A 105 12.26 4.84 -4.39
C ILE A 105 10.91 4.94 -5.11
N ILE A 106 10.48 3.91 -5.83
CA ILE A 106 9.17 3.89 -6.50
C ILE A 106 8.03 3.90 -5.47
N MET A 107 8.15 3.13 -4.38
CA MET A 107 7.19 3.16 -3.28
C MET A 107 7.16 4.53 -2.59
N ALA A 108 8.33 5.14 -2.34
CA ALA A 108 8.41 6.47 -1.73
C ALA A 108 7.71 7.53 -2.58
N ILE A 109 7.88 7.48 -3.91
CA ILE A 109 7.18 8.36 -4.85
C ILE A 109 5.66 8.10 -4.77
N GLY A 110 5.23 6.84 -4.72
CA GLY A 110 3.83 6.49 -4.58
C GLY A 110 3.20 7.05 -3.30
N TYR A 111 3.83 6.81 -2.14
CA TYR A 111 3.33 7.36 -0.86
C TYR A 111 3.33 8.90 -0.84
N PHE A 112 4.38 9.51 -1.39
CA PHE A 112 4.44 10.96 -1.50
C PHE A 112 3.35 11.51 -2.41
N THR A 113 3.00 10.82 -3.48
CA THR A 113 1.93 11.22 -4.41
C THR A 113 0.55 11.15 -3.73
N LEU A 114 0.30 10.17 -2.84
CA LEU A 114 -0.96 10.05 -2.10
C LEU A 114 -1.29 11.29 -1.23
N ARG A 115 -0.29 12.10 -0.84
CA ARG A 115 -0.54 13.35 -0.12
C ARG A 115 -1.35 14.38 -0.92
N PHE A 116 -1.36 14.26 -2.25
CA PHE A 116 -2.05 15.17 -3.15
C PHE A 116 -3.44 14.64 -3.48
N GLY A 117 -4.35 14.70 -2.52
CA GLY A 117 -5.74 14.24 -2.67
C GLY A 117 -6.69 15.29 -3.24
N GLY A 118 -6.24 16.55 -3.35
CA GLY A 118 -7.12 17.67 -3.68
C GLY A 118 -8.11 18.00 -2.58
N GLU A 119 -9.20 18.66 -2.96
CA GLU A 119 -10.34 18.91 -2.07
C GLU A 119 -11.11 17.61 -1.85
N ALA A 120 -11.72 17.47 -0.66
CA ALA A 120 -12.62 16.37 -0.38
C ALA A 120 -13.79 16.34 -1.36
N ALA A 121 -14.23 15.16 -1.74
CA ALA A 121 -15.38 15.00 -2.61
C ALA A 121 -16.63 15.64 -1.98
N LYS A 122 -17.46 16.27 -2.82
CA LYS A 122 -18.69 16.91 -2.38
C LYS A 122 -19.82 15.88 -2.37
N PRO A 123 -20.43 15.62 -1.20
CA PRO A 123 -21.54 14.66 -1.13
C PRO A 123 -22.78 15.22 -1.82
N TYR A 124 -23.52 14.34 -2.50
CA TYR A 124 -24.83 14.64 -3.07
C TYR A 124 -25.78 13.43 -2.85
N ALA A 125 -27.06 13.66 -2.95
CA ALA A 125 -28.07 12.62 -2.99
C ALA A 125 -28.93 12.77 -4.26
N LEU A 126 -29.27 11.62 -4.85
CA LEU A 126 -30.37 11.55 -5.83
C LEU A 126 -31.61 11.08 -5.08
N VAL A 127 -32.67 11.84 -5.16
CA VAL A 127 -33.99 11.51 -4.59
C VAL A 127 -34.98 11.50 -5.74
N ASP A 128 -35.54 10.34 -6.04
CA ASP A 128 -36.40 10.12 -7.21
C ASP A 128 -35.80 10.61 -8.53
N GLY A 129 -34.45 10.45 -8.67
CA GLY A 129 -33.68 10.88 -9.85
C GLY A 129 -33.28 12.34 -9.87
N GLN A 130 -33.78 13.16 -8.96
CA GLN A 130 -33.36 14.58 -8.81
C GLN A 130 -32.16 14.69 -7.89
N ARG A 131 -31.16 15.49 -8.28
CA ARG A 131 -29.93 15.69 -7.53
C ARG A 131 -30.06 16.84 -6.54
N TYR A 132 -29.65 16.57 -5.31
CA TYR A 132 -29.59 17.52 -4.20
C TYR A 132 -28.18 17.55 -3.60
N GLU A 133 -27.75 18.72 -3.15
CA GLU A 133 -26.52 18.86 -2.39
C GLU A 133 -26.73 18.28 -0.98
N VAL A 134 -25.70 17.60 -0.46
CA VAL A 134 -25.69 17.09 0.91
C VAL A 134 -24.62 17.81 1.71
N GLN A 135 -24.99 18.35 2.86
CA GLN A 135 -24.05 18.93 3.82
C GLN A 135 -23.89 18.01 5.02
N VAL A 136 -22.65 17.81 5.45
CA VAL A 136 -22.33 17.05 6.64
C VAL A 136 -21.98 18.00 7.76
N ALA A 137 -22.81 18.05 8.80
CA ALA A 137 -22.53 18.81 10.00
C ALA A 137 -22.09 17.89 11.13
N LYS A 138 -21.07 18.28 11.85
CA LYS A 138 -20.60 17.58 13.04
C LYS A 138 -21.32 18.18 14.26
N GLN A 139 -22.17 17.40 14.91
CA GLN A 139 -22.88 17.80 16.12
C GLN A 139 -22.36 16.93 17.30
N GLY A 140 -21.36 17.44 18.02
CA GLY A 140 -20.61 16.65 18.98
C GLY A 140 -19.80 15.54 18.29
N ASP A 141 -19.99 14.27 18.72
CA ASP A 141 -19.35 13.11 18.11
C ASP A 141 -20.17 12.48 16.97
N VAL A 142 -21.38 12.99 16.70
CA VAL A 142 -22.26 12.45 15.65
C VAL A 142 -22.12 13.29 14.39
N ARG A 143 -21.93 12.62 13.25
CA ARG A 143 -21.99 13.23 11.92
C ARG A 143 -23.43 13.16 11.42
N GLN A 144 -24.12 14.30 11.33
CA GLN A 144 -25.46 14.39 10.76
C GLN A 144 -25.36 14.88 9.31
N GLN A 145 -26.04 14.18 8.42
CA GLN A 145 -26.14 14.56 7.01
C GLN A 145 -27.48 15.30 6.77
N TYR A 146 -27.40 16.34 5.95
CA TYR A 146 -28.55 17.16 5.60
C TYR A 146 -28.63 17.30 4.10
N LEU A 147 -29.81 17.04 3.55
CA LEU A 147 -30.13 17.34 2.16
C LEU A 147 -30.54 18.80 2.06
N ILE A 148 -30.03 19.52 1.06
CA ILE A 148 -30.34 20.94 0.82
C ILE A 148 -31.28 21.03 -0.38
N ASP A 149 -32.48 21.53 -0.14
CA ASP A 149 -33.51 21.80 -1.17
C ASP A 149 -33.85 23.27 -1.16
N GLY A 150 -33.19 24.06 -2.02
CA GLY A 150 -33.27 25.51 -1.99
C GLY A 150 -32.82 26.08 -0.65
N ASP A 151 -33.74 26.76 0.06
CA ASP A 151 -33.50 27.32 1.39
C ASP A 151 -33.82 26.33 2.53
N THR A 152 -34.32 25.12 2.20
CA THR A 152 -34.75 24.15 3.19
C THR A 152 -33.61 23.14 3.45
N ARG A 153 -33.38 22.85 4.73
CA ARG A 153 -32.39 21.89 5.19
C ARG A 153 -33.11 20.72 5.84
N LEU A 154 -32.98 19.51 5.24
CA LEU A 154 -33.63 18.29 5.71
C LEU A 154 -32.61 17.29 6.26
N ALA A 155 -32.76 16.88 7.51
CA ALA A 155 -31.89 15.85 8.10
C ALA A 155 -32.21 14.48 7.49
N ILE A 156 -31.16 13.75 7.07
CA ILE A 156 -31.28 12.43 6.45
C ILE A 156 -31.24 11.37 7.55
N ARG A 157 -32.27 10.53 7.62
CA ARG A 157 -32.36 9.37 8.52
C ARG A 157 -32.64 8.11 7.72
N GLY A 158 -31.66 7.21 7.63
CA GLY A 158 -31.81 5.91 7.01
C GLY A 158 -32.48 4.90 7.93
N HIS A 159 -33.23 3.94 7.37
CA HIS A 159 -33.85 2.81 8.04
C HIS A 159 -33.23 1.46 7.56
N GLU A 160 -33.36 0.42 8.37
CA GLU A 160 -32.83 -0.92 8.06
C GLU A 160 -33.49 -1.55 6.83
N ASP A 161 -34.71 -1.17 6.49
CA ASP A 161 -35.41 -1.60 5.28
C ASP A 161 -34.89 -0.95 3.99
N GLY A 162 -33.97 0.02 4.13
CA GLY A 162 -33.36 0.79 3.04
C GLY A 162 -34.19 2.00 2.60
N SER A 163 -35.28 2.34 3.32
CA SER A 163 -35.98 3.61 3.16
C SER A 163 -35.25 4.75 3.88
N VAL A 164 -35.54 5.99 3.51
CA VAL A 164 -34.91 7.19 4.09
C VAL A 164 -36.01 8.20 4.42
N ASP A 165 -36.01 8.69 5.66
CA ASP A 165 -36.81 9.83 6.06
C ASP A 165 -36.00 11.13 5.96
N LEU A 166 -36.60 12.15 5.35
CA LEU A 166 -36.10 13.50 5.32
C LEU A 166 -36.85 14.30 6.37
N LEU A 167 -36.11 14.77 7.38
CA LEU A 167 -36.69 15.42 8.56
C LEU A 167 -36.41 16.91 8.49
N ASN A 168 -37.43 17.72 8.82
CA ASN A 168 -37.27 19.18 8.99
C ASN A 168 -36.56 19.54 10.31
N ASP A 169 -36.30 20.81 10.52
CA ASP A 169 -35.59 21.31 11.72
C ASP A 169 -36.34 20.99 13.03
N ALA A 170 -37.66 20.76 12.98
CA ALA A 170 -38.48 20.36 14.11
C ALA A 170 -38.40 18.85 14.38
N GLY A 171 -37.66 18.06 13.54
CA GLY A 171 -37.55 16.62 13.63
C GLY A 171 -38.76 15.84 13.10
N ALA A 172 -39.70 16.50 12.46
CA ALA A 172 -40.85 15.87 11.81
C ALA A 172 -40.48 15.37 10.42
N VAL A 173 -41.04 14.20 10.02
CA VAL A 173 -40.83 13.63 8.69
C VAL A 173 -41.55 14.48 7.66
N GLU A 174 -40.81 15.17 6.81
CA GLU A 174 -41.33 15.97 5.71
C GLU A 174 -41.52 15.16 4.44
N ARG A 175 -40.61 14.23 4.19
CA ARG A 175 -40.65 13.32 3.03
C ARG A 175 -40.10 11.95 3.39
N LYS A 176 -40.85 10.91 3.05
CA LYS A 176 -40.36 9.53 3.10
C LYS A 176 -39.95 9.09 1.70
N VAL A 177 -38.74 8.57 1.56
CA VAL A 177 -38.16 8.10 0.29
C VAL A 177 -38.04 6.58 0.36
N GLU A 178 -38.68 5.92 -0.60
CA GLU A 178 -38.70 4.46 -0.67
C GLU A 178 -37.31 3.88 -1.00
N LYS A 179 -37.13 2.60 -0.67
CA LYS A 179 -35.91 1.86 -0.99
C LYS A 179 -35.57 1.96 -2.47
N GLY A 180 -34.35 2.38 -2.78
CA GLY A 180 -33.83 2.51 -4.15
C GLY A 180 -34.14 3.86 -4.82
N ALA A 181 -35.04 4.68 -4.25
CA ALA A 181 -35.28 6.04 -4.72
C ALA A 181 -34.32 7.07 -4.11
N PHE A 182 -33.57 6.67 -3.06
CA PHE A 182 -32.49 7.47 -2.48
C PHE A 182 -31.13 6.83 -2.83
N VAL A 183 -30.28 7.60 -3.53
CA VAL A 183 -28.93 7.17 -3.88
C VAL A 183 -27.93 8.23 -3.41
N ALA A 184 -27.13 7.91 -2.40
CA ALA A 184 -26.03 8.76 -1.96
C ALA A 184 -24.85 8.65 -2.94
N GLY A 185 -24.21 9.78 -3.23
CA GLY A 185 -23.05 9.84 -4.11
C GLY A 185 -22.05 10.90 -3.67
N GLY A 186 -20.86 10.88 -4.27
CA GLY A 186 -19.81 11.86 -4.07
C GLY A 186 -19.32 12.40 -5.40
N GLU A 187 -19.34 13.71 -5.57
CA GLU A 187 -18.69 14.38 -6.70
C GLU A 187 -17.22 14.55 -6.39
N ARG A 188 -16.41 13.73 -7.04
CA ARG A 188 -14.96 13.68 -6.85
C ARG A 188 -14.24 14.17 -8.11
N SER A 189 -13.06 14.76 -7.92
CA SER A 189 -12.22 15.16 -9.05
C SER A 189 -11.66 13.90 -9.76
N PRO A 190 -11.92 13.73 -11.06
CA PRO A 190 -11.35 12.62 -11.83
C PRO A 190 -9.82 12.63 -11.83
N PHE A 191 -9.21 13.82 -11.83
CA PHE A 191 -7.75 13.98 -11.81
C PHE A 191 -7.14 13.42 -10.52
N PHE A 192 -7.67 13.80 -9.33
CA PHE A 192 -7.12 13.31 -8.07
C PHE A 192 -7.43 11.84 -7.82
N THR A 193 -8.57 11.33 -8.31
CA THR A 193 -8.87 9.89 -8.30
C THR A 193 -7.85 9.13 -9.15
N MET A 194 -7.58 9.60 -10.37
CA MET A 194 -6.55 9.00 -11.22
C MET A 194 -5.17 9.05 -10.57
N LEU A 195 -4.79 10.19 -9.99
CA LEU A 195 -3.50 10.37 -9.31
C LEU A 195 -3.33 9.40 -8.14
N MET A 196 -4.38 9.21 -7.33
CA MET A 196 -4.41 8.23 -6.25
C MET A 196 -4.18 6.80 -6.77
N LEU A 197 -4.88 6.40 -7.83
CA LEU A 197 -4.73 5.06 -8.40
C LEU A 197 -3.36 4.84 -9.03
N ILE A 198 -2.77 5.87 -9.66
CA ILE A 198 -1.38 5.83 -10.14
C ILE A 198 -0.40 5.69 -8.97
N ALA A 199 -0.63 6.41 -7.88
CA ALA A 199 0.19 6.29 -6.67
C ALA A 199 0.14 4.88 -6.08
N LEU A 200 -1.04 4.29 -5.93
CA LEU A 200 -1.20 2.90 -5.49
C LEU A 200 -0.53 1.92 -6.45
N SER A 201 -0.62 2.14 -7.76
CA SER A 201 0.05 1.33 -8.78
C SER A 201 1.57 1.40 -8.67
N ALA A 202 2.12 2.57 -8.41
CA ALA A 202 3.56 2.74 -8.16
C ALA A 202 4.01 1.98 -6.91
N ILE A 203 3.21 2.03 -5.83
CA ILE A 203 3.48 1.27 -4.60
C ILE A 203 3.48 -0.23 -4.88
N VAL A 204 2.52 -0.74 -5.64
CA VAL A 204 2.43 -2.16 -6.04
C VAL A 204 3.67 -2.60 -6.82
N VAL A 205 4.08 -1.83 -7.83
CA VAL A 205 5.28 -2.13 -8.62
C VAL A 205 6.52 -2.11 -7.73
N GLY A 206 6.68 -1.06 -6.92
CA GLY A 206 7.83 -0.92 -6.02
C GLY A 206 7.92 -2.04 -4.99
N ASN A 207 6.78 -2.42 -4.38
CA ASN A 207 6.70 -3.54 -3.42
C ASN A 207 7.12 -4.87 -4.07
N GLY A 208 6.77 -5.09 -5.34
CA GLY A 208 7.20 -6.26 -6.09
C GLY A 208 8.72 -6.40 -6.16
N PHE A 209 9.45 -5.29 -6.31
CA PHE A 209 10.91 -5.29 -6.29
C PHE A 209 11.52 -5.30 -4.90
N PHE A 210 10.84 -4.75 -3.90
CA PHE A 210 11.39 -4.62 -2.55
C PHE A 210 11.24 -5.90 -1.73
N LYS A 211 10.01 -6.35 -1.55
CA LYS A 211 9.65 -7.37 -0.56
C LYS A 211 10.37 -8.72 -0.71
N PRO A 212 10.42 -9.38 -1.90
CA PRO A 212 11.09 -10.65 -2.03
C PRO A 212 12.61 -10.50 -1.83
N ASN A 213 13.17 -9.42 -2.32
CA ASN A 213 14.60 -9.23 -2.44
C ASN A 213 15.28 -8.88 -1.13
N ILE A 214 14.63 -8.12 -0.24
CA ILE A 214 15.22 -7.85 1.07
C ILE A 214 15.30 -9.12 1.92
N SER A 215 14.31 -10.00 1.84
CA SER A 215 14.33 -11.31 2.52
C SER A 215 15.40 -12.23 1.95
N THR A 216 15.65 -12.17 0.63
CA THR A 216 16.76 -12.92 -0.02
C THR A 216 18.11 -12.47 0.56
N ILE A 217 18.36 -11.16 0.69
CA ILE A 217 19.61 -10.65 1.28
C ILE A 217 19.76 -11.13 2.73
N VAL A 218 18.69 -11.15 3.54
CA VAL A 218 18.76 -11.72 4.90
C VAL A 218 19.16 -13.19 4.88
N GLY A 219 18.61 -13.96 3.95
CA GLY A 219 18.96 -15.36 3.78
C GLY A 219 20.42 -15.60 3.39
N GLU A 220 20.99 -14.71 2.57
CA GLU A 220 22.40 -14.76 2.12
C GLU A 220 23.41 -14.47 3.26
N LEU A 221 22.98 -13.83 4.35
CA LEU A 221 23.86 -13.57 5.50
C LEU A 221 24.31 -14.84 6.22
N TYR A 222 23.62 -15.96 6.02
CA TYR A 222 23.84 -17.20 6.73
C TYR A 222 24.27 -18.31 5.78
N ALA A 223 25.34 -19.01 6.13
CA ALA A 223 25.76 -20.18 5.39
C ALA A 223 24.70 -21.30 5.43
N VAL A 224 24.74 -22.19 4.46
CA VAL A 224 23.86 -23.38 4.43
C VAL A 224 24.10 -24.22 5.69
N GLY A 225 23.03 -24.45 6.48
CA GLY A 225 23.11 -25.20 7.73
C GLY A 225 23.45 -24.36 8.98
N ASP A 226 23.62 -23.04 8.86
CA ASP A 226 23.83 -22.17 10.02
C ASP A 226 22.55 -22.13 10.88
N ARG A 227 22.63 -22.65 12.11
CA ARG A 227 21.49 -22.69 13.06
C ARG A 227 20.98 -21.33 13.48
N ARG A 228 21.76 -20.25 13.31
CA ARG A 228 21.37 -18.87 13.64
C ARG A 228 20.42 -18.28 12.60
N ARG A 229 20.28 -18.88 11.43
CA ARG A 229 19.46 -18.36 10.33
C ARG A 229 18.01 -18.11 10.74
N ASP A 230 17.39 -19.08 11.41
CA ASP A 230 15.99 -18.98 11.83
C ASP A 230 15.78 -17.87 12.88
N ALA A 231 16.71 -17.76 13.84
CA ALA A 231 16.71 -16.68 14.81
C ALA A 231 16.94 -15.30 14.13
N GLY A 232 17.82 -15.25 13.12
CA GLY A 232 18.03 -14.04 12.31
C GLY A 232 16.78 -13.57 11.59
N PHE A 233 16.02 -14.51 10.97
CA PHE A 233 14.72 -14.17 10.39
C PHE A 233 13.70 -13.75 11.44
N THR A 234 13.70 -14.34 12.64
CA THR A 234 12.84 -13.93 13.73
C THR A 234 13.12 -12.48 14.13
N ILE A 235 14.39 -12.10 14.27
CA ILE A 235 14.79 -10.72 14.54
C ILE A 235 14.34 -9.80 13.39
N PHE A 236 14.54 -10.19 12.14
CA PHE A 236 14.10 -9.43 10.98
C PHE A 236 12.58 -9.19 10.99
N TYR A 237 11.78 -10.21 11.31
CA TYR A 237 10.32 -10.08 11.45
C TYR A 237 9.88 -9.22 12.63
N MET A 238 10.67 -9.12 13.70
CA MET A 238 10.41 -8.14 14.76
C MET A 238 10.43 -6.70 14.22
N GLY A 239 11.28 -6.39 13.25
CA GLY A 239 11.29 -5.10 12.56
C GLY A 239 9.97 -4.81 11.85
N ILE A 240 9.38 -5.80 11.18
CA ILE A 240 8.05 -5.71 10.56
C ILE A 240 7.00 -5.29 11.59
N ASN A 241 6.97 -5.99 12.74
CA ASN A 241 5.98 -5.75 13.79
C ASN A 241 6.16 -4.36 14.44
N LEU A 242 7.39 -3.92 14.67
CA LEU A 242 7.66 -2.59 15.20
C LEU A 242 7.24 -1.48 14.24
N GLY A 243 7.60 -1.59 12.96
CA GLY A 243 7.18 -0.64 11.93
C GLY A 243 5.66 -0.57 11.81
N SER A 244 5.00 -1.72 11.79
CA SER A 244 3.55 -1.85 11.76
C SER A 244 2.88 -1.19 12.97
N LEU A 245 3.35 -1.50 14.18
CA LEU A 245 2.78 -0.97 15.43
C LEU A 245 2.81 0.57 15.45
N PHE A 246 3.97 1.15 15.23
CA PHE A 246 4.12 2.61 15.30
C PHE A 246 3.36 3.32 14.19
N SER A 247 3.36 2.78 12.97
CA SER A 247 2.72 3.42 11.84
C SER A 247 1.19 3.45 11.95
N GLN A 248 0.58 2.37 12.45
CA GLN A 248 -0.87 2.28 12.61
C GLN A 248 -1.40 3.21 13.72
N ILE A 249 -0.54 3.68 14.60
CA ILE A 249 -0.86 4.69 15.61
C ILE A 249 -0.59 6.10 15.07
N LEU A 250 0.62 6.35 14.57
CA LEU A 250 1.08 7.68 14.22
C LEU A 250 0.45 8.24 12.93
N CYS A 251 0.30 7.40 11.90
CA CYS A 251 -0.26 7.88 10.62
C CYS A 251 -1.75 8.26 10.73
N PRO A 252 -2.65 7.45 11.35
CA PRO A 252 -4.03 7.86 11.58
C PRO A 252 -4.16 9.05 12.54
N TRP A 253 -3.36 9.08 13.60
CA TRP A 253 -3.35 10.23 14.50
C TRP A 253 -3.02 11.53 13.75
N LEU A 254 -2.00 11.50 12.90
CA LEU A 254 -1.60 12.67 12.12
C LEU A 254 -2.63 13.02 11.06
N ALA A 255 -3.25 12.03 10.43
CA ALA A 255 -4.31 12.23 9.44
C ALA A 255 -5.56 12.89 10.05
N THR A 256 -5.92 12.53 11.27
CA THR A 256 -7.09 13.10 11.97
C THR A 256 -6.80 14.47 12.60
N SER A 257 -5.57 14.71 13.06
CA SER A 257 -5.18 15.94 13.76
C SER A 257 -4.79 17.07 12.81
N VAL A 258 -4.13 16.73 11.69
CA VAL A 258 -3.55 17.70 10.74
C VAL A 258 -4.21 17.58 9.36
N GLY A 259 -4.52 16.36 8.92
CA GLY A 259 -5.15 16.06 7.65
C GLY A 259 -4.51 14.87 6.92
N TRP A 260 -5.23 14.33 5.96
CA TRP A 260 -4.83 13.14 5.18
C TRP A 260 -3.42 13.26 4.59
N TRP A 261 -3.08 14.45 4.08
CA TRP A 261 -1.78 14.70 3.48
C TRP A 261 -0.62 14.46 4.44
N ALA A 262 -0.81 14.74 5.73
CA ALA A 262 0.23 14.60 6.74
C ALA A 262 0.46 13.12 7.11
N GLY A 263 -0.61 12.33 7.20
CA GLY A 263 -0.52 10.88 7.42
C GLY A 263 0.22 10.16 6.28
N PHE A 264 -0.11 10.48 5.03
CA PHE A 264 0.58 9.92 3.86
C PHE A 264 2.02 10.42 3.72
N LEU A 265 2.28 11.69 4.06
CA LEU A 265 3.64 12.23 4.07
C LEU A 265 4.51 11.50 5.10
N LEU A 266 3.99 11.18 6.28
CA LEU A 266 4.71 10.42 7.29
C LEU A 266 5.06 9.01 6.78
N ALA A 267 4.14 8.34 6.10
CA ALA A 267 4.40 7.05 5.44
C ALA A 267 5.51 7.17 4.38
N ALA A 268 5.50 8.24 3.57
CA ALA A 268 6.53 8.52 2.57
C ALA A 268 7.91 8.76 3.22
N ILE A 269 7.96 9.49 4.33
CA ILE A 269 9.20 9.71 5.10
C ILE A 269 9.76 8.38 5.59
N GLY A 270 8.91 7.50 6.15
CA GLY A 270 9.34 6.15 6.54
C GLY A 270 9.99 5.39 5.38
N MET A 271 9.37 5.43 4.21
CA MET A 271 9.91 4.76 3.02
C MET A 271 11.23 5.39 2.54
N LEU A 272 11.36 6.72 2.61
CA LEU A 272 12.62 7.40 2.29
C LEU A 272 13.73 7.04 3.28
N CYS A 273 13.43 6.86 4.57
CA CYS A 273 14.38 6.35 5.55
C CYS A 273 14.85 4.94 5.17
N SER A 274 13.92 4.05 4.79
CA SER A 274 14.25 2.71 4.31
C SER A 274 15.17 2.75 3.09
N TRP A 275 14.83 3.58 2.09
CA TRP A 275 15.65 3.77 0.90
C TRP A 275 17.04 4.31 1.25
N ALA A 276 17.14 5.32 2.10
CA ALA A 276 18.41 5.93 2.50
C ALA A 276 19.33 4.93 3.20
N LEU A 277 18.78 4.06 4.05
CA LEU A 277 19.54 3.02 4.73
C LEU A 277 20.20 2.03 3.75
N ILE A 278 19.52 1.67 2.67
CA ILE A 278 20.09 0.77 1.64
C ILE A 278 20.95 1.54 0.65
N GLN A 279 20.62 2.80 0.32
CA GLN A 279 21.39 3.60 -0.63
C GLN A 279 22.74 3.99 -0.05
N PHE A 280 22.77 4.41 1.20
CA PHE A 280 23.97 4.88 1.89
C PHE A 280 24.50 3.83 2.88
N ASP A 281 24.59 2.58 2.44
CA ASP A 281 25.05 1.48 3.28
C ASP A 281 26.55 1.56 3.63
N GLY A 282 27.32 2.37 2.88
CA GLY A 282 28.75 2.54 3.09
C GLY A 282 29.57 1.24 2.91
N GLY A 283 29.08 0.33 2.06
CA GLY A 283 29.68 -0.99 1.85
C GLY A 283 29.40 -2.00 2.97
N LYS A 284 28.57 -1.62 3.96
CA LYS A 284 28.29 -2.47 5.15
C LYS A 284 27.52 -3.74 4.83
N LEU A 285 26.86 -3.83 3.66
CA LEU A 285 26.24 -5.07 3.21
C LEU A 285 27.24 -6.09 2.65
N GLY A 286 28.54 -5.73 2.55
CA GLY A 286 29.61 -6.69 2.31
C GLY A 286 29.49 -7.52 1.03
N GLY A 287 28.86 -6.99 -0.02
CA GLY A 287 28.67 -7.72 -1.27
C GLY A 287 27.42 -8.62 -1.35
N TYR A 288 26.60 -8.69 -0.28
CA TYR A 288 25.35 -9.43 -0.32
C TYR A 288 24.30 -8.72 -1.21
N GLY A 289 23.52 -9.51 -1.95
CA GLY A 289 22.48 -9.02 -2.85
C GLY A 289 23.02 -8.36 -4.13
N GLU A 290 24.28 -8.56 -4.46
CA GLU A 290 24.89 -8.01 -5.67
C GLU A 290 24.35 -8.70 -6.94
N ARG A 291 24.72 -8.16 -8.09
CA ARG A 291 24.27 -8.65 -9.40
C ARG A 291 24.71 -10.11 -9.61
N PRO A 292 23.85 -10.96 -10.22
CA PRO A 292 24.21 -12.31 -10.62
C PRO A 292 25.36 -12.28 -11.65
N GLU A 293 26.26 -13.28 -11.59
CA GLU A 293 27.34 -13.44 -12.54
C GLU A 293 26.80 -13.59 -13.97
N GLY A 294 27.44 -12.94 -14.93
CA GLY A 294 27.02 -12.96 -16.33
C GLY A 294 25.82 -12.06 -16.68
N ALA A 295 25.17 -11.41 -15.73
CA ALA A 295 24.09 -10.48 -16.03
C ALA A 295 24.62 -9.20 -16.70
N ASN A 296 23.99 -8.81 -17.83
CA ASN A 296 24.42 -7.68 -18.62
C ASN A 296 23.92 -6.35 -18.05
N PRO A 297 24.82 -5.43 -17.60
CA PRO A 297 24.46 -4.13 -17.06
C PRO A 297 23.69 -3.23 -18.02
N ARG A 298 23.88 -3.41 -19.34
CA ARG A 298 23.19 -2.60 -20.36
C ARG A 298 21.66 -2.80 -20.36
N LYS A 299 21.18 -3.90 -19.77
CA LYS A 299 19.73 -4.18 -19.65
C LYS A 299 19.07 -3.48 -18.47
N ASP A 300 19.83 -2.93 -17.53
CA ASP A 300 19.27 -2.30 -16.32
C ASP A 300 18.32 -1.16 -16.65
N LEU A 301 18.75 -0.26 -17.54
CA LEU A 301 17.94 0.89 -17.93
C LEU A 301 16.63 0.44 -18.58
N LEU A 302 16.68 -0.57 -19.44
CA LEU A 302 15.49 -1.14 -20.06
C LEU A 302 14.55 -1.77 -19.00
N ILE A 303 15.12 -2.51 -18.04
CA ILE A 303 14.31 -3.13 -16.97
C ILE A 303 13.64 -2.06 -16.12
N TYR A 304 14.36 -1.02 -15.71
CA TYR A 304 13.77 0.10 -14.96
C TYR A 304 12.70 0.82 -15.76
N ALA A 305 12.95 1.10 -17.04
CA ALA A 305 11.97 1.74 -17.91
C ALA A 305 10.69 0.89 -18.08
N LEU A 306 10.83 -0.42 -18.31
CA LEU A 306 9.69 -1.35 -18.41
C LEU A 306 8.94 -1.47 -17.08
N SER A 307 9.65 -1.44 -15.96
CA SER A 307 9.03 -1.49 -14.63
C SER A 307 8.25 -0.20 -14.32
N ILE A 308 8.74 0.95 -14.74
CA ILE A 308 7.99 2.21 -14.65
C ILE A 308 6.79 2.19 -15.60
N ALA A 309 6.95 1.66 -16.82
CA ALA A 309 5.86 1.49 -17.77
C ALA A 309 4.79 0.49 -17.30
N ALA A 310 5.10 -0.39 -16.34
CA ALA A 310 4.10 -1.24 -15.71
C ALA A 310 3.13 -0.48 -14.79
N VAL A 311 3.47 0.74 -14.31
CA VAL A 311 2.59 1.54 -13.46
C VAL A 311 1.27 1.89 -14.16
N PRO A 312 1.23 2.41 -15.41
CA PRO A 312 -0.02 2.60 -16.14
C PRO A 312 -0.81 1.30 -16.37
N VAL A 313 -0.12 0.17 -16.54
CA VAL A 313 -0.79 -1.14 -16.68
C VAL A 313 -1.50 -1.51 -15.38
N MET A 314 -0.84 -1.34 -14.23
CA MET A 314 -1.47 -1.55 -12.92
C MET A 314 -2.64 -0.60 -12.68
N TRP A 315 -2.50 0.67 -13.05
CA TRP A 315 -3.59 1.63 -12.99
C TRP A 315 -4.81 1.18 -13.82
N PHE A 316 -4.60 0.71 -15.05
CA PHE A 316 -5.67 0.17 -15.88
C PHE A 316 -6.36 -1.04 -15.24
N LEU A 317 -5.59 -1.93 -14.60
CA LEU A 317 -6.16 -3.05 -13.85
C LEU A 317 -7.01 -2.58 -12.67
N PHE A 318 -6.56 -1.57 -11.92
CA PHE A 318 -7.33 -0.99 -10.82
C PHE A 318 -8.67 -0.42 -11.30
N VAL A 319 -8.68 0.36 -12.38
CA VAL A 319 -9.92 0.92 -12.94
C VAL A 319 -10.91 -0.18 -13.30
N ASN A 320 -10.46 -1.22 -14.01
CA ASN A 320 -11.32 -2.34 -14.39
C ASN A 320 -11.88 -3.11 -13.19
N VAL A 321 -11.09 -3.26 -12.12
CA VAL A 321 -11.56 -3.92 -10.90
C VAL A 321 -12.60 -3.07 -10.18
N MET A 322 -12.40 -1.75 -10.13
CA MET A 322 -13.38 -0.83 -9.55
C MET A 322 -14.70 -0.87 -10.31
N ASP A 323 -14.66 -0.84 -11.64
CA ASP A 323 -15.85 -0.90 -12.49
C ASP A 323 -16.59 -2.24 -12.31
N ALA A 324 -15.84 -3.35 -12.24
CA ALA A 324 -16.40 -4.67 -11.99
C ALA A 324 -17.05 -4.78 -10.59
N ALA A 325 -16.44 -4.19 -9.57
CA ALA A 325 -17.01 -4.16 -8.21
C ALA A 325 -18.30 -3.32 -8.17
N GLN A 326 -18.35 -2.19 -8.89
CA GLN A 326 -19.55 -1.36 -8.99
C GLN A 326 -20.68 -2.05 -9.77
N ALA A 327 -20.35 -2.78 -10.83
CA ALA A 327 -21.33 -3.51 -11.64
C ALA A 327 -21.88 -4.77 -10.99
N GLN A 328 -21.46 -5.12 -9.74
CA GLN A 328 -21.80 -6.38 -9.06
C GLN A 328 -21.48 -7.65 -9.89
N ALA A 329 -20.59 -7.53 -10.87
CA ALA A 329 -20.16 -8.65 -11.73
C ALA A 329 -19.12 -9.51 -11.00
N GLY A 330 -19.49 -10.09 -9.84
CA GLY A 330 -18.62 -10.85 -8.94
C GLY A 330 -18.17 -12.24 -9.42
N THR A 331 -18.22 -12.55 -10.72
CA THR A 331 -17.93 -13.90 -11.25
C THR A 331 -16.83 -13.95 -12.32
N GLY A 332 -16.07 -12.87 -12.53
CA GLY A 332 -14.94 -12.87 -13.48
C GLY A 332 -13.63 -13.38 -12.84
N ILE A 333 -12.63 -13.67 -13.68
CA ILE A 333 -11.26 -14.06 -13.29
C ILE A 333 -10.68 -13.11 -12.23
N ILE A 334 -11.02 -11.83 -12.30
CA ILE A 334 -10.60 -10.80 -11.35
C ILE A 334 -11.22 -11.04 -9.97
N GLY A 335 -12.47 -11.49 -9.87
CA GLY A 335 -13.11 -11.87 -8.61
C GLY A 335 -12.39 -13.04 -7.92
N TYR A 336 -11.95 -14.05 -8.69
CA TYR A 336 -11.14 -15.15 -8.16
C TYR A 336 -9.74 -14.70 -7.71
N LEU A 337 -9.08 -13.80 -8.44
CA LEU A 337 -7.78 -13.23 -8.03
C LEU A 337 -7.88 -12.40 -6.75
N MET A 338 -9.03 -11.74 -6.53
CA MET A 338 -9.28 -10.96 -5.30
C MET A 338 -9.61 -11.83 -4.09
N ALA A 339 -10.10 -13.05 -4.29
CA ALA A 339 -10.40 -14.00 -3.22
C ALA A 339 -9.15 -14.75 -2.72
N LEU A 340 -8.08 -14.84 -3.52
CA LEU A 340 -6.86 -15.55 -3.15
C LEU A 340 -6.19 -15.12 -1.84
N PRO A 341 -6.16 -13.81 -1.44
CA PRO A 341 -5.57 -13.40 -0.16
C PRO A 341 -6.39 -13.75 1.08
N ILE A 342 -7.64 -14.20 0.90
CA ILE A 342 -8.55 -14.54 2.02
C ILE A 342 -8.39 -16.01 2.41
N LEU A 343 -7.76 -16.82 1.55
CA LEU A 343 -7.60 -18.26 1.73
C LEU A 343 -6.19 -18.67 2.20
N GLY A 344 -5.30 -17.71 2.53
CA GLY A 344 -3.93 -17.92 2.98
C GLY A 344 -3.65 -17.50 4.41
#